data_04d9300aaa9ba922f345ac9857f47e11
#
_entry.id   04d9300aaa9ba922f345ac9857f47e11
#
_cell.length_a   1.000
_cell.length_b   1.000
_cell.length_c   1.000
_cell.angle_alpha   90.00
_cell.angle_beta   90.00
_cell.angle_gamma   90.00
#
_symmetry.space_group_name_H-M   'P 1'
#
loop_
_entity.id
_entity.type
_entity.pdbx_description
1 polymer ?
#
loop_
_entity_poly.entity_id
_entity_poly.type
_entity_poly.pdbx_seq_one_letter_code
_entity_poly.pdbx_strand_id
1 'polypeptide(L)'
;MTDTMTPQQRHYCMSRIRSKDTTPEKRVRQWLWQHGYRYRLNVKGVPGKPDIVMRKYRTAIFVNGCFWHGHHVQCTMNNVQCTIEDSKCCKIPKTNREFWVAKIRRNQERDQQNYKVLEENGWQVIVLWECQLKPKKLEQTMLQVEIQLHDFYLKTFNYRSKSYIHIEEENLPMVAEDPEEYGQ
;
A
#
# COMPACT_ATOMS: atom_id res chain seq x y z
N MET A 1 28.08 -8.91 -14.37
CA MET A 1 27.99 -8.22 -15.66
C MET A 1 28.67 -6.88 -15.51
N THR A 2 29.67 -6.62 -16.31
CA THR A 2 30.30 -5.29 -16.46
C THR A 2 29.34 -4.39 -17.22
N ASP A 3 29.22 -3.15 -16.77
CA ASP A 3 28.38 -2.16 -17.42
C ASP A 3 29.01 -1.75 -18.76
N THR A 4 28.37 -2.11 -19.85
CA THR A 4 28.84 -1.87 -21.22
C THR A 4 28.26 -0.59 -21.82
N MET A 5 27.41 0.15 -21.08
CA MET A 5 26.76 1.36 -21.58
C MET A 5 27.68 2.59 -21.45
N THR A 6 27.70 3.42 -22.48
CA THR A 6 28.30 4.76 -22.39
C THR A 6 27.49 5.66 -21.48
N PRO A 7 28.07 6.74 -20.90
CA PRO A 7 27.33 7.68 -20.06
C PRO A 7 26.09 8.28 -20.77
N GLN A 8 26.17 8.54 -22.05
CA GLN A 8 25.06 9.06 -22.85
C GLN A 8 23.95 8.03 -23.04
N GLN A 9 24.30 6.77 -23.34
CA GLN A 9 23.32 5.68 -23.44
C GLN A 9 22.61 5.46 -22.11
N ARG A 10 23.36 5.52 -21.00
CA ARG A 10 22.79 5.37 -19.65
C ARG A 10 21.84 6.52 -19.34
N HIS A 11 22.23 7.78 -19.60
CA HIS A 11 21.36 8.94 -19.43
C HIS A 11 20.06 8.79 -20.24
N TYR A 12 20.17 8.38 -21.50
CA TYR A 12 19.02 8.14 -22.35
C TYR A 12 18.08 7.05 -21.81
N CYS A 13 18.61 5.92 -21.37
CA CYS A 13 17.81 4.86 -20.76
C CYS A 13 17.13 5.33 -19.46
N MET A 14 17.87 6.03 -18.60
CA MET A 14 17.33 6.51 -17.32
C MET A 14 16.27 7.60 -17.50
N SER A 15 16.40 8.48 -18.49
CA SER A 15 15.40 9.51 -18.78
C SER A 15 14.06 8.95 -19.28
N ARG A 16 14.05 7.72 -19.79
CA ARG A 16 12.85 7.04 -20.29
C ARG A 16 12.15 6.17 -19.24
N ILE A 17 12.73 6.02 -18.07
CA ILE A 17 12.08 5.29 -16.96
C ILE A 17 10.89 6.13 -16.49
N ARG A 18 9.70 5.60 -16.69
CA ARG A 18 8.47 6.26 -16.25
C ARG A 18 8.32 6.09 -14.73
N SER A 19 8.03 7.20 -14.06
CA SER A 19 7.72 7.21 -12.64
C SER A 19 6.22 7.07 -12.33
N LYS A 20 5.38 7.02 -13.39
CA LYS A 20 3.91 6.89 -13.29
C LYS A 20 3.40 6.06 -14.46
N ASP A 21 2.22 5.49 -14.26
CA ASP A 21 1.55 4.65 -15.26
C ASP A 21 2.42 3.49 -15.74
N THR A 22 3.13 2.91 -14.81
CA THR A 22 3.96 1.73 -15.05
C THR A 22 3.09 0.50 -15.34
N THR A 23 3.66 -0.51 -15.98
CA THR A 23 2.95 -1.75 -16.28
C THR A 23 2.38 -2.44 -15.03
N PRO A 24 3.12 -2.55 -13.90
CA PRO A 24 2.57 -3.08 -12.66
C PRO A 24 1.37 -2.30 -12.13
N GLU A 25 1.44 -0.97 -12.09
CA GLU A 25 0.31 -0.13 -11.68
C GLU A 25 -0.93 -0.34 -12.54
N LYS A 26 -0.77 -0.39 -13.87
CA LYS A 26 -1.88 -0.63 -14.80
C LYS A 26 -2.55 -1.98 -14.56
N ARG A 27 -1.79 -3.04 -14.27
CA ARG A 27 -2.32 -4.37 -13.95
C ARG A 27 -3.18 -4.34 -12.69
N VAL A 28 -2.70 -3.70 -11.62
CA VAL A 28 -3.46 -3.55 -10.37
C VAL A 28 -4.76 -2.77 -10.62
N ARG A 29 -4.67 -1.64 -11.32
CA ARG A 29 -5.84 -0.80 -11.66
C ARG A 29 -6.88 -1.57 -12.48
N GLN A 30 -6.44 -2.31 -13.49
CA GLN A 30 -7.31 -3.10 -14.35
C GLN A 30 -8.02 -4.19 -13.55
N TRP A 31 -7.28 -4.93 -12.72
CA TRP A 31 -7.85 -5.98 -11.88
C TRP A 31 -8.89 -5.40 -10.91
N LEU A 32 -8.55 -4.35 -10.18
CA LEU A 32 -9.49 -3.68 -9.26
C LEU A 32 -10.76 -3.22 -9.97
N TRP A 33 -10.62 -2.62 -11.15
CA TRP A 33 -11.76 -2.16 -11.92
C TRP A 33 -12.67 -3.30 -12.37
N GLN A 34 -12.09 -4.39 -12.87
CA GLN A 34 -12.82 -5.58 -13.31
C GLN A 34 -13.59 -6.26 -12.18
N HIS A 35 -13.07 -6.18 -10.94
CA HIS A 35 -13.72 -6.72 -9.74
C HIS A 35 -14.65 -5.70 -9.03
N GLY A 36 -15.03 -4.62 -9.71
CA GLY A 36 -16.02 -3.68 -9.21
C GLY A 36 -15.49 -2.65 -8.20
N TYR A 37 -14.20 -2.63 -7.91
CA TYR A 37 -13.60 -1.64 -7.01
C TYR A 37 -13.48 -0.27 -7.70
N ARG A 38 -13.76 0.79 -6.92
CA ARG A 38 -13.60 2.17 -7.37
C ARG A 38 -12.50 2.84 -6.58
N TYR A 39 -11.62 3.54 -7.28
CA TYR A 39 -10.43 4.17 -6.72
C TYR A 39 -10.15 5.53 -7.36
N ARG A 40 -9.26 6.28 -6.78
CA ARG A 40 -8.71 7.53 -7.32
C ARG A 40 -7.20 7.42 -7.45
N LEU A 41 -6.65 8.12 -8.44
CA LEU A 41 -5.23 8.18 -8.71
C LEU A 41 -4.68 9.57 -8.36
N ASN A 42 -3.42 9.64 -8.00
CA ASN A 42 -2.69 10.90 -7.77
C ASN A 42 -3.44 11.89 -6.85
N VAL A 43 -4.05 11.41 -5.77
CA VAL A 43 -4.81 12.25 -4.84
C VAL A 43 -3.86 13.19 -4.12
N LYS A 44 -4.07 14.51 -4.28
CA LYS A 44 -3.33 15.54 -3.56
C LYS A 44 -3.68 15.49 -2.06
N GLY A 45 -2.70 15.80 -1.21
CA GLY A 45 -2.89 15.85 0.24
C GLY A 45 -2.82 14.50 0.97
N VAL A 46 -2.63 13.38 0.25
CA VAL A 46 -2.38 12.08 0.85
C VAL A 46 -0.86 11.87 0.98
N PRO A 47 -0.33 11.63 2.19
CA PRO A 47 1.10 11.41 2.41
C PRO A 47 1.66 10.30 1.52
N GLY A 48 2.91 10.46 1.08
CA GLY A 48 3.60 9.47 0.24
C GLY A 48 3.12 9.39 -1.21
N LYS A 49 2.03 10.07 -1.58
CA LYS A 49 1.43 10.05 -2.93
C LYS A 49 1.17 8.62 -3.43
N PRO A 50 0.28 7.87 -2.79
CA PRO A 50 -0.04 6.50 -3.18
C PRO A 50 -0.52 6.44 -4.63
N ASP A 51 -0.22 5.33 -5.31
CA ASP A 51 -0.63 5.12 -6.71
C ASP A 51 -2.14 4.98 -6.83
N ILE A 52 -2.77 4.38 -5.82
CA ILE A 52 -4.21 4.11 -5.78
C ILE A 52 -4.76 4.46 -4.40
N VAL A 53 -5.85 5.22 -4.37
CA VAL A 53 -6.56 5.60 -3.14
C VAL A 53 -8.00 5.11 -3.19
N MET A 54 -8.39 4.28 -2.24
CA MET A 54 -9.72 3.70 -2.12
C MET A 54 -10.42 4.30 -0.90
N ARG A 55 -11.13 5.42 -1.08
CA ARG A 55 -11.76 6.16 0.03
C ARG A 55 -12.79 5.35 0.80
N LYS A 56 -13.59 4.53 0.11
CA LYS A 56 -14.58 3.64 0.74
C LYS A 56 -13.93 2.70 1.76
N TYR A 57 -12.78 2.16 1.42
CA TYR A 57 -12.02 1.24 2.25
C TYR A 57 -10.97 1.92 3.13
N ARG A 58 -10.85 3.25 3.07
CA ARG A 58 -9.75 4.01 3.72
C ARG A 58 -8.38 3.39 3.47
N THR A 59 -8.14 2.95 2.25
CA THR A 59 -6.92 2.21 1.89
C THR A 59 -6.10 2.98 0.85
N ALA A 60 -4.81 3.06 1.11
CA ALA A 60 -3.79 3.60 0.22
C ALA A 60 -2.91 2.45 -0.29
N ILE A 61 -2.83 2.27 -1.61
CA ILE A 61 -2.03 1.22 -2.23
C ILE A 61 -0.83 1.84 -2.93
N PHE A 62 0.36 1.33 -2.60
CA PHE A 62 1.63 1.67 -3.23
C PHE A 62 2.12 0.51 -4.08
N VAL A 63 2.53 0.79 -5.31
CA VAL A 63 3.07 -0.20 -6.24
C VAL A 63 4.57 0.05 -6.41
N ASN A 64 5.36 -0.63 -5.60
CA ASN A 64 6.79 -0.39 -5.48
C ASN A 64 7.60 -1.21 -6.48
N GLY A 65 8.47 -0.54 -7.26
CA GLY A 65 9.50 -1.20 -8.05
C GLY A 65 10.56 -1.83 -7.14
N CYS A 66 10.85 -3.12 -7.34
CA CYS A 66 11.73 -3.87 -6.46
C CYS A 66 13.11 -3.24 -6.26
N PHE A 67 13.70 -2.71 -7.32
CA PHE A 67 15.01 -2.06 -7.26
C PHE A 67 14.99 -0.72 -6.52
N TRP A 68 14.00 0.14 -6.85
CA TRP A 68 13.96 1.50 -6.34
C TRP A 68 13.63 1.61 -4.85
N HIS A 69 12.86 0.66 -4.34
CA HIS A 69 12.41 0.60 -2.94
C HIS A 69 13.09 -0.51 -2.15
N GLY A 70 14.07 -1.21 -2.76
CA GLY A 70 14.91 -2.19 -2.09
C GLY A 70 14.14 -3.39 -1.54
N HIS A 71 13.34 -4.05 -2.39
CA HIS A 71 12.62 -5.26 -2.00
C HIS A 71 13.62 -6.35 -1.53
N HIS A 72 13.46 -6.85 -0.30
CA HIS A 72 14.39 -7.78 0.39
C HIS A 72 15.81 -7.23 0.64
N VAL A 73 15.97 -5.90 0.60
CA VAL A 73 17.23 -5.27 1.00
C VAL A 73 17.06 -4.73 2.40
N GLN A 74 17.72 -5.32 3.38
CA GLN A 74 17.77 -4.79 4.74
C GLN A 74 19.05 -3.97 4.91
N CYS A 75 18.91 -2.67 5.12
CA CYS A 75 20.02 -1.77 5.44
C CYS A 75 20.05 -1.52 6.94
N THR A 76 21.01 -2.09 7.66
CA THR A 76 21.19 -1.84 9.09
C THR A 76 21.77 -0.45 9.35
N MET A 77 21.34 0.21 10.44
CA MET A 77 21.67 1.61 10.77
C MET A 77 23.18 1.87 10.94
N ASN A 78 23.97 0.89 11.31
CA ASN A 78 25.35 1.08 11.76
C ASN A 78 26.45 0.51 10.86
N ASN A 79 26.11 -0.16 9.77
CA ASN A 79 27.10 -0.69 8.83
C ASN A 79 26.61 -0.58 7.38
N VAL A 80 27.54 -0.26 6.49
CA VAL A 80 27.38 -0.24 5.02
C VAL A 80 27.08 -1.65 4.44
N GLN A 81 26.86 -2.65 5.28
CA GLN A 81 26.48 -4.01 4.90
C GLN A 81 24.96 -4.10 4.76
N CYS A 82 24.49 -3.88 3.55
CA CYS A 82 23.14 -4.32 3.20
C CYS A 82 23.19 -5.84 2.99
N THR A 83 22.56 -6.57 3.89
CA THR A 83 22.28 -7.99 3.65
C THR A 83 21.16 -8.05 2.61
N ILE A 84 21.52 -8.50 1.43
CA ILE A 84 20.56 -8.85 0.40
C ILE A 84 20.24 -10.31 0.67
N GLU A 85 19.11 -10.60 1.28
CA GLU A 85 18.57 -11.95 1.16
C GLU A 85 18.44 -12.24 -0.32
N ASP A 86 18.80 -13.44 -0.74
CA ASP A 86 18.92 -13.89 -2.15
C ASP A 86 17.65 -13.63 -2.98
N SER A 87 17.31 -12.36 -3.16
CA SER A 87 16.14 -11.94 -3.89
C SER A 87 16.50 -11.80 -5.36
N LYS A 88 15.94 -12.70 -6.16
CA LYS A 88 16.07 -12.67 -7.62
C LYS A 88 15.51 -11.38 -8.25
N CYS A 89 14.80 -10.54 -7.48
CA CYS A 89 14.07 -9.38 -8.00
C CYS A 89 14.77 -8.03 -7.76
N CYS A 90 15.66 -7.89 -6.77
CA CYS A 90 16.42 -6.67 -6.52
C CYS A 90 17.91 -6.97 -6.51
N LYS A 91 18.64 -6.48 -7.51
CA LYS A 91 20.10 -6.63 -7.61
C LYS A 91 20.74 -5.25 -7.60
N ILE A 92 21.51 -4.95 -6.55
CA ILE A 92 22.27 -3.70 -6.48
C ILE A 92 23.47 -3.79 -7.44
N PRO A 93 23.67 -2.79 -8.33
CA PRO A 93 24.81 -2.74 -9.22
C PRO A 93 26.13 -2.76 -8.44
N LYS A 94 27.12 -3.45 -8.97
CA LYS A 94 28.47 -3.48 -8.39
C LYS A 94 29.16 -2.12 -8.51
N THR A 95 28.89 -1.40 -9.60
CA THR A 95 29.40 -0.07 -9.86
C THR A 95 28.63 0.97 -9.02
N ASN A 96 29.35 1.88 -8.34
CA ASN A 96 28.77 2.88 -7.43
C ASN A 96 27.82 2.29 -6.37
N ARG A 97 28.21 1.15 -5.80
CA ARG A 97 27.37 0.42 -4.83
C ARG A 97 26.95 1.30 -3.65
N GLU A 98 27.85 2.08 -3.10
CA GLU A 98 27.58 2.97 -1.97
C GLU A 98 26.49 4.00 -2.28
N PHE A 99 26.55 4.61 -3.47
CA PHE A 99 25.53 5.53 -3.93
C PHE A 99 24.14 4.87 -4.00
N TRP A 100 24.07 3.65 -4.57
CA TRP A 100 22.80 2.93 -4.69
C TRP A 100 22.25 2.50 -3.34
N VAL A 101 23.09 2.01 -2.45
CA VAL A 101 22.72 1.65 -1.08
C VAL A 101 22.15 2.86 -0.34
N ALA A 102 22.87 3.99 -0.37
CA ALA A 102 22.42 5.22 0.27
C ALA A 102 21.10 5.74 -0.32
N LYS A 103 20.90 5.61 -1.62
CA LYS A 103 19.67 6.02 -2.31
C LYS A 103 18.48 5.14 -1.94
N ILE A 104 18.67 3.81 -1.96
CA ILE A 104 17.61 2.84 -1.58
C ILE A 104 17.22 3.05 -0.13
N ARG A 105 18.18 3.20 0.78
CA ARG A 105 17.93 3.46 2.19
C ARG A 105 17.08 4.71 2.40
N ARG A 106 17.45 5.85 1.79
CA ARG A 106 16.64 7.08 1.87
C ARG A 106 15.23 6.90 1.33
N ASN A 107 15.04 6.10 0.28
CA ASN A 107 13.72 5.77 -0.23
C ASN A 107 12.92 4.96 0.80
N GLN A 108 13.52 3.92 1.39
CA GLN A 108 12.88 3.09 2.42
C GLN A 108 12.49 3.90 3.66
N GLU A 109 13.38 4.75 4.16
CA GLU A 109 13.11 5.63 5.32
C GLU A 109 11.93 6.57 5.04
N ARG A 110 11.92 7.22 3.89
CA ARG A 110 10.81 8.09 3.46
C ARG A 110 9.51 7.31 3.32
N ASP A 111 9.54 6.12 2.71
CA ASP A 111 8.36 5.30 2.50
C ASP A 111 7.76 4.86 3.84
N GLN A 112 8.58 4.40 4.78
CA GLN A 112 8.16 4.03 6.13
C GLN A 112 7.54 5.20 6.90
N GLN A 113 8.14 6.40 6.80
CA GLN A 113 7.56 7.60 7.42
C GLN A 113 6.17 7.91 6.86
N ASN A 114 6.01 7.84 5.53
CA ASN A 114 4.72 8.08 4.89
C ASN A 114 3.68 7.02 5.28
N TYR A 115 4.07 5.75 5.36
CA TYR A 115 3.18 4.65 5.77
C TYR A 115 2.70 4.86 7.21
N LYS A 116 3.62 5.17 8.12
CA LYS A 116 3.29 5.46 9.51
C LYS A 116 2.31 6.62 9.65
N VAL A 117 2.52 7.73 8.96
CA VAL A 117 1.60 8.88 8.97
C VAL A 117 0.22 8.50 8.43
N LEU A 118 0.13 7.66 7.41
CA LEU A 118 -1.14 7.17 6.90
C LEU A 118 -1.87 6.30 7.92
N GLU A 119 -1.17 5.36 8.55
CA GLU A 119 -1.71 4.44 9.56
C GLU A 119 -2.20 5.20 10.80
N GLU A 120 -1.43 6.17 11.29
CA GLU A 120 -1.82 7.07 12.39
C GLU A 120 -3.08 7.88 12.08
N ASN A 121 -3.32 8.19 10.80
CA ASN A 121 -4.54 8.84 10.33
C ASN A 121 -5.68 7.84 10.01
N GLY A 122 -5.56 6.58 10.42
CA GLY A 122 -6.58 5.55 10.24
C GLY A 122 -6.74 5.07 8.81
N TRP A 123 -5.69 5.13 8.01
CA TRP A 123 -5.64 4.53 6.68
C TRP A 123 -4.98 3.15 6.75
N GLN A 124 -5.52 2.21 6.02
CA GLN A 124 -4.80 0.97 5.70
C GLN A 124 -3.76 1.27 4.62
N VAL A 125 -2.54 0.79 4.81
CA VAL A 125 -1.48 0.85 3.80
C VAL A 125 -1.25 -0.54 3.23
N ILE A 126 -1.33 -0.67 1.91
CA ILE A 126 -1.02 -1.90 1.18
C ILE A 126 0.15 -1.61 0.25
N VAL A 127 1.24 -2.35 0.40
CA VAL A 127 2.44 -2.24 -0.45
C VAL A 127 2.52 -3.46 -1.35
N LEU A 128 2.47 -3.22 -2.65
CA LEU A 128 2.58 -4.25 -3.68
C LEU A 128 3.92 -4.13 -4.40
N TRP A 129 4.61 -5.25 -4.55
CA TRP A 129 5.90 -5.28 -5.20
C TRP A 129 5.79 -5.71 -6.67
N GLU A 130 6.53 -5.08 -7.54
CA GLU A 130 6.56 -5.38 -8.98
C GLU A 130 6.71 -6.89 -9.28
N CYS A 131 7.53 -7.61 -8.51
CA CYS A 131 7.74 -9.05 -8.69
C CYS A 131 6.51 -9.90 -8.36
N GLN A 132 5.61 -9.40 -7.51
CA GLN A 132 4.33 -10.03 -7.17
C GLN A 132 3.25 -9.80 -8.24
N LEU A 133 3.42 -8.76 -9.04
CA LEU A 133 2.47 -8.33 -10.08
C LEU A 133 2.79 -8.89 -11.48
N LYS A 134 3.69 -9.89 -11.54
CA LYS A 134 3.92 -10.64 -12.78
C LYS A 134 2.69 -11.49 -13.11
N PRO A 135 2.40 -11.75 -14.41
CA PRO A 135 1.17 -12.45 -14.83
C PRO A 135 0.85 -13.72 -14.05
N LYS A 136 1.86 -14.55 -13.77
CA LYS A 136 1.69 -15.81 -13.02
C LYS A 136 1.35 -15.65 -11.54
N LYS A 137 1.60 -14.48 -10.93
CA LYS A 137 1.40 -14.22 -9.51
C LYS A 137 0.30 -13.18 -9.25
N LEU A 138 -0.10 -12.45 -10.28
CA LEU A 138 -1.01 -11.32 -10.17
C LEU A 138 -2.32 -11.71 -9.47
N GLU A 139 -2.97 -12.74 -9.95
CA GLU A 139 -4.26 -13.19 -9.42
C GLU A 139 -4.16 -13.51 -7.92
N GLN A 140 -3.23 -14.35 -7.54
CA GLN A 140 -3.01 -14.71 -6.13
C GLN A 140 -2.72 -13.47 -5.26
N THR A 141 -1.90 -12.55 -5.76
CA THR A 141 -1.56 -11.32 -5.03
C THR A 141 -2.80 -10.44 -4.86
N MET A 142 -3.61 -10.30 -5.89
CA MET A 142 -4.78 -9.43 -5.85
C MET A 142 -5.92 -10.01 -5.01
N LEU A 143 -6.09 -11.33 -4.96
CA LEU A 143 -7.00 -11.98 -4.03
C LEU A 143 -6.61 -11.71 -2.56
N GLN A 144 -5.31 -11.70 -2.25
CA GLN A 144 -4.85 -11.30 -0.91
C GLN A 144 -5.15 -9.82 -0.60
N VAL A 145 -5.03 -8.95 -1.59
CA VAL A 145 -5.42 -7.54 -1.45
C VAL A 145 -6.91 -7.42 -1.15
N GLU A 146 -7.74 -8.17 -1.87
CA GLU A 146 -9.19 -8.18 -1.66
C GLU A 146 -9.56 -8.62 -0.24
N ILE A 147 -8.97 -9.69 0.26
CA ILE A 147 -9.16 -10.16 1.65
C ILE A 147 -8.79 -9.05 2.63
N GLN A 148 -7.63 -8.41 2.46
CA GLN A 148 -7.18 -7.32 3.33
C GLN A 148 -8.12 -6.11 3.30
N LEU A 149 -8.64 -5.74 2.12
CA LEU A 149 -9.60 -4.63 1.98
C LEU A 149 -10.89 -4.92 2.75
N HIS A 150 -11.43 -6.12 2.62
CA HIS A 150 -12.67 -6.51 3.29
C HIS A 150 -12.49 -6.62 4.79
N ASP A 151 -11.40 -7.22 5.24
CA ASP A 151 -11.08 -7.39 6.66
C ASP A 151 -10.95 -6.04 7.38
N PHE A 152 -10.23 -5.11 6.77
CA PHE A 152 -10.08 -3.76 7.31
C PHE A 152 -11.40 -2.98 7.30
N TYR A 153 -12.18 -3.11 6.23
CA TYR A 153 -13.49 -2.47 6.12
C TYR A 153 -14.44 -2.97 7.20
N LEU A 154 -14.54 -4.28 7.40
CA LEU A 154 -15.40 -4.88 8.42
C LEU A 154 -14.98 -4.45 9.83
N LYS A 155 -13.69 -4.46 10.15
CA LYS A 155 -13.18 -3.97 11.44
C LYS A 155 -13.55 -2.51 11.68
N THR A 156 -13.40 -1.66 10.66
CA THR A 156 -13.72 -0.24 10.77
C THR A 156 -15.22 0.01 10.86
N PHE A 157 -16.04 -0.75 10.15
CA PHE A 157 -17.49 -0.65 10.18
C PHE A 157 -18.07 -1.15 11.52
N ASN A 158 -17.64 -2.31 11.98
CA ASN A 158 -18.10 -2.88 13.26
C ASN A 158 -17.77 -1.98 14.45
N TYR A 159 -16.62 -1.31 14.44
CA TYR A 159 -16.29 -0.33 15.47
C TYR A 159 -17.24 0.86 15.46
N ARG A 160 -17.58 1.38 14.28
CA ARG A 160 -18.52 2.52 14.14
C ARG A 160 -19.94 2.13 14.51
N SER A 161 -20.42 0.94 14.12
CA SER A 161 -21.76 0.49 14.48
C SER A 161 -21.91 0.29 16.00
N LYS A 162 -20.91 -0.25 16.68
CA LYS A 162 -20.91 -0.37 18.14
C LYS A 162 -20.97 0.98 18.85
N SER A 163 -20.27 1.99 18.36
CA SER A 163 -20.36 3.34 18.97
C SER A 163 -21.74 4.00 18.76
N TYR A 164 -22.43 3.70 17.66
CA TYR A 164 -23.81 4.18 17.42
C TYR A 164 -24.83 3.47 18.31
N ILE A 165 -24.69 2.16 18.50
CA ILE A 165 -25.60 1.38 19.37
C ILE A 165 -25.48 1.85 20.82
N HIS A 166 -24.28 2.16 21.31
CA HIS A 166 -24.11 2.68 22.68
C HIS A 166 -24.79 4.05 22.88
N ILE A 167 -24.88 4.91 21.85
CA ILE A 167 -25.54 6.21 21.94
C ILE A 167 -27.08 6.05 21.93
N GLU A 168 -27.60 5.04 21.22
CA GLU A 168 -29.04 4.79 21.15
C GLU A 168 -29.58 4.09 22.43
N GLU A 169 -28.80 3.22 23.07
CA GLU A 169 -29.21 2.57 24.32
C GLU A 169 -29.22 3.52 25.53
N GLU A 170 -28.38 4.55 25.55
CA GLU A 170 -28.37 5.56 26.62
C GLU A 170 -29.51 6.59 26.53
N ASN A 171 -30.20 6.69 25.38
CA ASN A 171 -31.26 7.69 25.13
C ASN A 171 -32.64 7.11 24.84
N LEU A 172 -32.86 5.81 25.07
CA LEU A 172 -34.21 5.25 25.02
C LEU A 172 -34.98 5.69 26.27
N PRO A 173 -36.03 6.51 26.15
CA PRO A 173 -36.92 6.78 27.28
C PRO A 173 -37.56 5.46 27.69
N MET A 174 -37.49 5.13 28.97
CA MET A 174 -38.22 4.02 29.54
C MET A 174 -39.72 4.25 29.23
N VAL A 175 -40.23 3.49 28.28
CA VAL A 175 -41.69 3.41 28.09
C VAL A 175 -42.19 2.63 29.28
N ALA A 176 -42.82 3.31 30.23
CA ALA A 176 -43.54 2.67 31.29
C ALA A 176 -44.67 1.84 30.63
N GLU A 177 -44.58 0.54 30.73
CA GLU A 177 -45.71 -0.34 30.42
C GLU A 177 -46.81 -0.06 31.48
N ASP A 178 -47.90 0.56 31.06
CA ASP A 178 -49.10 0.63 31.85
C ASP A 178 -49.71 -0.75 31.95
N PRO A 179 -49.80 -1.37 33.17
CA PRO A 179 -50.44 -2.64 33.35
C PRO A 179 -51.92 -2.43 33.66
N GLU A 180 -52.74 -2.07 32.68
CA GLU A 180 -54.19 -2.22 32.81
C GLU A 180 -54.87 -2.06 31.45
N GLU A 181 -55.24 -3.23 30.87
CA GLU A 181 -56.50 -3.41 30.13
C GLU A 181 -56.58 -4.81 29.48
N TYR A 182 -56.76 -5.84 30.30
CA TYR A 182 -57.46 -7.05 29.89
C TYR A 182 -58.40 -7.47 31.03
N GLY A 183 -59.58 -6.85 31.01
CA GLY A 183 -60.68 -7.25 31.86
C GLY A 183 -61.99 -6.78 31.23
N GLN A 184 -62.58 -7.60 30.41
CA GLN A 184 -64.01 -7.97 30.26
C GLN A 184 -64.25 -8.68 28.95
#